data_5672d069fb2ed59921764e76e90e78d8
#
_entry.id   5672d069fb2ed59921764e76e90e78d8
#
_cell.length_a   1.000
_cell.length_b   1.000
_cell.length_c   1.000
_cell.angle_alpha   90.00
_cell.angle_beta   90.00
_cell.angle_gamma   90.00
#
_symmetry.space_group_name_H-M   'P 1'
#
loop_
_entity.id
_entity.type
_entity.pdbx_description
1 polymer ?
#
loop_
_entity_poly.entity_id
_entity_poly.type
_entity_poly.pdbx_seq_one_letter_code
_entity_poly.pdbx_strand_id
1 'polypeptide(L)'
;MLRKFRLVTVLLAICAVAVGAPVPTKYSADANHSNVGFSVPILDGVSHVKGKFTSFTIDLDYDADNISKSTVNAVIKTASIDTGIDARDKHLRSPDFFDAEKFPEITFQSKRVEKKGKNFLAIGDFSMHGVTKEIAIPFTVTGKFVNPDNQQMSTGFSANLTINRRDYGINWKNPKVPNFVGDLVSIELAILVRTPAPK
;
A
#
# COMPACT_ATOMS: atom_id res chain seq x y z
N MET A 1 64.20 -10.45 54.33
CA MET A 1 62.76 -9.98 54.42
C MET A 1 62.26 -9.72 53.02
N LEU A 2 61.58 -10.67 52.39
CA LEU A 2 60.97 -10.47 51.05
C LEU A 2 59.49 -10.14 51.23
N ARG A 3 59.08 -8.92 50.86
CA ARG A 3 57.72 -8.48 50.79
C ARG A 3 57.05 -9.03 49.51
N LYS A 4 56.08 -9.91 49.67
CA LYS A 4 55.24 -10.42 48.58
C LYS A 4 54.18 -9.37 48.22
N PHE A 5 54.32 -8.79 47.02
CA PHE A 5 53.24 -7.96 46.42
C PHE A 5 52.16 -8.90 45.88
N ARG A 6 50.94 -8.79 46.41
CA ARG A 6 49.71 -9.41 45.89
C ARG A 6 49.12 -8.50 44.84
N LEU A 7 49.18 -8.93 43.59
CA LEU A 7 48.48 -8.28 42.46
C LEU A 7 47.00 -8.61 42.56
N VAL A 8 46.16 -7.60 42.87
CA VAL A 8 44.71 -7.73 42.84
C VAL A 8 44.25 -7.41 41.43
N THR A 9 43.86 -8.43 40.66
CA THR A 9 43.28 -8.25 39.33
C THR A 9 41.78 -7.90 39.49
N VAL A 10 41.42 -6.64 39.26
CA VAL A 10 40.04 -6.21 39.20
C VAL A 10 39.49 -6.59 37.83
N LEU A 11 38.61 -7.59 37.79
CA LEU A 11 37.87 -8.00 36.60
C LEU A 11 36.71 -7.00 36.39
N LEU A 12 36.85 -6.11 35.44
CA LEU A 12 35.77 -5.19 35.04
C LEU A 12 34.78 -5.96 34.16
N ALA A 13 33.66 -6.40 34.69
CA ALA A 13 32.57 -6.99 33.90
C ALA A 13 31.87 -5.88 33.11
N ILE A 14 32.14 -5.78 31.82
CA ILE A 14 31.41 -4.94 30.88
C ILE A 14 30.06 -5.59 30.62
N CYS A 15 29.02 -5.09 31.28
CA CYS A 15 27.63 -5.47 30.99
C CYS A 15 27.25 -4.84 29.63
N ALA A 16 27.34 -5.60 28.54
CA ALA A 16 26.82 -5.17 27.25
C ALA A 16 25.28 -5.16 27.32
N VAL A 17 24.70 -3.97 27.43
CA VAL A 17 23.26 -3.78 27.25
C VAL A 17 22.98 -4.02 25.78
N ALA A 18 22.37 -5.16 25.46
CA ALA A 18 21.85 -5.43 24.14
C ALA A 18 20.68 -4.45 23.88
N VAL A 19 20.95 -3.38 23.14
CA VAL A 19 19.90 -2.52 22.59
C VAL A 19 19.14 -3.39 21.59
N GLY A 20 17.97 -3.86 21.98
CA GLY A 20 17.09 -4.61 21.09
C GLY A 20 16.83 -3.81 19.81
N ALA A 21 16.90 -4.47 18.64
CA ALA A 21 16.55 -3.83 17.38
C ALA A 21 15.11 -3.27 17.49
N PRO A 22 14.86 -2.05 16.95
CA PRO A 22 13.52 -1.49 16.98
C PRO A 22 12.54 -2.43 16.27
N VAL A 23 11.44 -2.76 16.96
CA VAL A 23 10.37 -3.59 16.40
C VAL A 23 9.55 -2.71 15.47
N PRO A 24 9.28 -3.13 14.21
CA PRO A 24 8.42 -2.38 13.30
C PRO A 24 7.07 -2.07 13.95
N THR A 25 6.63 -0.85 13.83
CA THR A 25 5.33 -0.43 14.34
C THR A 25 4.24 -0.82 13.36
N LYS A 26 3.23 -1.54 13.85
CA LYS A 26 2.06 -1.93 13.03
C LYS A 26 1.11 -0.76 12.86
N TYR A 27 0.68 -0.54 11.64
CA TYR A 27 -0.33 0.44 11.27
C TYR A 27 -1.42 -0.25 10.44
N SER A 28 -2.65 0.24 10.56
CA SER A 28 -3.75 -0.12 9.65
C SER A 28 -4.34 1.14 9.03
N ALA A 29 -4.81 1.02 7.80
CA ALA A 29 -5.42 2.15 7.12
C ALA A 29 -6.73 2.57 7.80
N ASP A 30 -6.90 3.88 7.94
CA ASP A 30 -8.18 4.48 8.26
C ASP A 30 -8.97 4.64 6.95
N ALA A 31 -9.89 3.71 6.71
CA ALA A 31 -10.67 3.68 5.47
C ALA A 31 -11.53 4.92 5.26
N ASN A 32 -11.97 5.60 6.34
CA ASN A 32 -12.78 6.81 6.25
C ASN A 32 -11.98 8.03 5.77
N HIS A 33 -10.67 8.02 5.98
CA HIS A 33 -9.76 9.11 5.61
C HIS A 33 -8.74 8.68 4.54
N SER A 34 -9.00 7.57 3.87
CA SER A 34 -8.15 7.06 2.79
C SER A 34 -8.94 6.92 1.49
N ASN A 35 -8.22 7.01 0.38
CA ASN A 35 -8.80 6.84 -0.95
C ASN A 35 -7.98 5.84 -1.76
N VAL A 36 -8.67 4.82 -2.32
CA VAL A 36 -8.15 3.91 -3.32
C VAL A 36 -8.88 4.21 -4.61
N GLY A 37 -8.38 5.20 -5.34
CA GLY A 37 -9.03 5.77 -6.51
C GLY A 37 -8.40 5.32 -7.83
N PHE A 38 -9.15 5.48 -8.91
CA PHE A 38 -8.69 5.27 -10.27
C PHE A 38 -9.32 6.24 -11.26
N SER A 39 -8.67 6.37 -12.41
CA SER A 39 -9.16 7.14 -13.56
C SER A 39 -8.83 6.40 -14.84
N VAL A 40 -9.81 6.23 -15.72
CA VAL A 40 -9.64 5.60 -17.03
C VAL A 40 -10.16 6.53 -18.12
N PRO A 41 -9.38 6.77 -19.19
CA PRO A 41 -9.83 7.58 -20.33
C PRO A 41 -10.94 6.84 -21.08
N ILE A 42 -11.91 7.60 -21.58
CA ILE A 42 -12.98 7.11 -22.44
C ILE A 42 -13.10 7.98 -23.69
N LEU A 43 -13.71 7.42 -24.75
CA LEU A 43 -13.93 8.10 -26.03
C LEU A 43 -12.61 8.66 -26.57
N ASP A 44 -11.59 7.79 -26.70
CA ASP A 44 -10.26 8.16 -27.21
C ASP A 44 -9.55 9.27 -26.38
N GLY A 45 -9.88 9.37 -25.10
CA GLY A 45 -9.28 10.36 -24.18
C GLY A 45 -10.02 11.68 -24.07
N VAL A 46 -11.17 11.83 -24.74
CA VAL A 46 -12.01 13.06 -24.65
C VAL A 46 -12.49 13.30 -23.23
N SER A 47 -12.75 12.24 -22.46
CA SER A 47 -13.18 12.31 -21.07
C SER A 47 -12.57 11.16 -20.25
N HIS A 48 -12.81 11.19 -18.94
CA HIS A 48 -12.34 10.17 -18.01
C HIS A 48 -13.49 9.71 -17.11
N VAL A 49 -13.57 8.41 -16.91
CA VAL A 49 -14.32 7.83 -15.78
C VAL A 49 -13.42 7.78 -14.58
N LYS A 50 -13.82 8.43 -13.50
CA LYS A 50 -13.20 8.30 -12.18
C LYS A 50 -14.04 7.39 -11.30
N GLY A 51 -13.35 6.64 -10.44
CA GLY A 51 -13.99 5.78 -9.45
C GLY A 51 -13.05 5.49 -8.30
N LYS A 52 -13.56 4.75 -7.35
CA LYS A 52 -12.82 4.28 -6.16
C LYS A 52 -13.33 2.91 -5.75
N PHE A 53 -12.56 2.26 -4.87
CA PHE A 53 -13.03 1.11 -4.11
C PHE A 53 -13.34 1.56 -2.69
N THR A 54 -14.52 1.21 -2.20
CA THR A 54 -15.05 1.67 -0.89
C THR A 54 -14.75 0.69 0.25
N SER A 55 -14.30 -0.53 -0.07
CA SER A 55 -13.95 -1.57 0.92
C SER A 55 -12.56 -2.11 0.66
N PHE A 56 -11.63 -1.83 1.56
CA PHE A 56 -10.25 -2.30 1.51
C PHE A 56 -9.66 -2.37 2.91
N THR A 57 -8.61 -3.18 3.05
CA THR A 57 -7.70 -3.21 4.19
C THR A 57 -6.28 -2.99 3.70
N ILE A 58 -5.52 -2.17 4.40
CA ILE A 58 -4.09 -1.96 4.12
C ILE A 58 -3.38 -2.01 5.47
N ASP A 59 -2.56 -3.03 5.65
CA ASP A 59 -1.73 -3.22 6.83
C ASP A 59 -0.28 -2.93 6.49
N LEU A 60 0.38 -2.20 7.37
CA LEU A 60 1.74 -1.70 7.18
C LEU A 60 2.56 -2.00 8.44
N ASP A 61 3.63 -2.77 8.30
CA ASP A 61 4.71 -2.81 9.29
C ASP A 61 5.73 -1.74 8.88
N TYR A 62 5.72 -0.61 9.60
CA TYR A 62 6.49 0.56 9.23
C TYR A 62 7.68 0.78 10.16
N ASP A 63 8.89 0.77 9.58
CA ASP A 63 10.11 1.15 10.25
C ASP A 63 10.52 2.56 9.78
N ALA A 64 10.33 3.55 10.65
CA ALA A 64 10.60 4.95 10.32
C ALA A 64 12.10 5.25 10.19
N ASP A 65 12.95 4.47 10.86
CA ASP A 65 14.42 4.64 10.85
C ASP A 65 15.04 3.90 9.66
N ASN A 66 14.41 2.81 9.23
CA ASN A 66 14.85 2.04 8.08
C ASN A 66 13.66 1.57 7.24
N ILE A 67 13.18 2.44 6.36
CA ILE A 67 12.00 2.19 5.54
C ILE A 67 12.12 0.93 4.67
N SER A 68 13.36 0.48 4.35
CA SER A 68 13.57 -0.74 3.59
C SER A 68 13.16 -2.02 4.33
N LYS A 69 12.96 -1.94 5.66
CA LYS A 69 12.41 -3.01 6.47
C LYS A 69 10.89 -2.98 6.58
N SER A 70 10.26 -1.92 6.04
CA SER A 70 8.80 -1.82 6.03
C SER A 70 8.18 -2.80 5.06
N THR A 71 6.99 -3.29 5.41
CA THR A 71 6.17 -4.14 4.54
C THR A 71 4.76 -3.59 4.45
N VAL A 72 4.10 -3.81 3.32
CA VAL A 72 2.71 -3.43 3.10
C VAL A 72 1.94 -4.60 2.49
N ASN A 73 0.77 -4.88 3.06
CA ASN A 73 -0.21 -5.81 2.53
C ASN A 73 -1.52 -5.07 2.31
N ALA A 74 -2.08 -5.17 1.11
CA ALA A 74 -3.35 -4.57 0.76
C ALA A 74 -4.30 -5.62 0.20
N VAL A 75 -5.55 -5.56 0.63
CA VAL A 75 -6.66 -6.34 0.10
C VAL A 75 -7.80 -5.37 -0.20
N ILE A 76 -8.26 -5.36 -1.44
CA ILE A 76 -9.35 -4.50 -1.93
C ILE A 76 -10.47 -5.41 -2.39
N LYS A 77 -11.69 -5.19 -1.90
CA LYS A 77 -12.87 -5.95 -2.34
C LYS A 77 -13.32 -5.46 -3.70
N THR A 78 -13.20 -6.31 -4.72
CA THR A 78 -13.52 -5.98 -6.11
C THR A 78 -14.96 -5.48 -6.27
N ALA A 79 -15.91 -6.08 -5.55
CA ALA A 79 -17.33 -5.71 -5.59
C ALA A 79 -17.62 -4.30 -5.04
N SER A 80 -16.67 -3.69 -4.31
CA SER A 80 -16.82 -2.36 -3.72
C SER A 80 -16.50 -1.21 -4.69
N ILE A 81 -16.34 -1.51 -5.98
CA ILE A 81 -16.12 -0.48 -7.00
C ILE A 81 -17.32 0.47 -7.08
N ASP A 82 -17.02 1.76 -7.06
CA ASP A 82 -17.98 2.85 -7.08
C ASP A 82 -17.48 3.96 -8.02
N THR A 83 -18.26 4.25 -9.05
CA THR A 83 -18.02 5.33 -10.01
C THR A 83 -19.15 6.37 -9.98
N GLY A 84 -20.08 6.25 -9.03
CA GLY A 84 -21.24 7.13 -8.87
C GLY A 84 -22.39 6.86 -9.84
N ILE A 85 -22.35 5.76 -10.62
CA ILE A 85 -23.44 5.34 -11.54
C ILE A 85 -23.67 3.84 -11.38
N ASP A 86 -24.75 3.43 -10.74
CA ASP A 86 -25.07 2.04 -10.41
C ASP A 86 -25.04 1.08 -11.61
N ALA A 87 -25.57 1.49 -12.76
CA ALA A 87 -25.58 0.66 -13.97
C ALA A 87 -24.16 0.37 -14.47
N ARG A 88 -23.26 1.36 -14.38
CA ARG A 88 -21.86 1.21 -14.73
C ARG A 88 -21.13 0.33 -13.71
N ASP A 89 -21.37 0.54 -12.44
CA ASP A 89 -20.75 -0.24 -11.37
C ASP A 89 -21.16 -1.71 -11.42
N LYS A 90 -22.43 -1.98 -11.74
CA LYS A 90 -22.93 -3.32 -12.02
C LYS A 90 -22.19 -3.97 -13.20
N HIS A 91 -21.98 -3.24 -14.29
CA HIS A 91 -21.26 -3.72 -15.47
C HIS A 91 -19.77 -3.95 -15.15
N LEU A 92 -19.14 -3.05 -14.38
CA LEU A 92 -17.74 -3.22 -13.96
C LEU A 92 -17.55 -4.48 -13.08
N ARG A 93 -18.54 -4.87 -12.28
CA ARG A 93 -18.49 -6.10 -11.48
C ARG A 93 -18.73 -7.38 -12.27
N SER A 94 -19.27 -7.28 -13.50
CA SER A 94 -19.60 -8.44 -14.34
C SER A 94 -18.37 -9.11 -14.96
N PRO A 95 -18.52 -10.31 -15.59
CA PRO A 95 -17.45 -10.99 -16.31
C PRO A 95 -16.82 -10.21 -17.48
N ASP A 96 -17.49 -9.17 -17.99
CA ASP A 96 -16.93 -8.28 -19.01
C ASP A 96 -15.72 -7.49 -18.50
N PHE A 97 -15.66 -7.24 -17.16
CA PHE A 97 -14.60 -6.44 -16.55
C PHE A 97 -13.92 -7.18 -15.40
N PHE A 98 -14.32 -6.91 -14.16
CA PHE A 98 -13.60 -7.44 -12.99
C PHE A 98 -14.01 -8.85 -12.60
N ASP A 99 -15.17 -9.34 -13.08
CA ASP A 99 -15.72 -10.67 -12.69
C ASP A 99 -15.65 -10.88 -11.17
N ALA A 100 -16.26 -9.95 -10.43
CA ALA A 100 -16.09 -9.83 -8.99
C ALA A 100 -16.58 -11.04 -8.19
N GLU A 101 -17.44 -11.89 -8.76
CA GLU A 101 -17.86 -13.16 -8.16
C GLU A 101 -16.72 -14.19 -8.20
N LYS A 102 -15.99 -14.25 -9.31
CA LYS A 102 -14.88 -15.18 -9.49
C LYS A 102 -13.57 -14.64 -8.91
N PHE A 103 -13.36 -13.34 -8.97
CA PHE A 103 -12.17 -12.63 -8.49
C PHE A 103 -12.56 -11.56 -7.45
N PRO A 104 -12.93 -11.98 -6.23
CA PRO A 104 -13.51 -11.10 -5.22
C PRO A 104 -12.54 -10.07 -4.66
N GLU A 105 -11.23 -10.25 -4.91
CA GLU A 105 -10.19 -9.42 -4.31
C GLU A 105 -9.13 -8.99 -5.33
N ILE A 106 -8.67 -7.75 -5.15
CA ILE A 106 -7.43 -7.24 -5.71
C ILE A 106 -6.45 -7.16 -4.54
N THR A 107 -5.23 -7.70 -4.69
CA THR A 107 -4.27 -7.74 -3.59
C THR A 107 -2.92 -7.17 -3.99
N PHE A 108 -2.20 -6.63 -3.02
CA PHE A 108 -0.79 -6.29 -3.15
C PHE A 108 -0.03 -6.75 -1.91
N GLN A 109 1.07 -7.46 -2.12
CA GLN A 109 1.97 -7.88 -1.06
C GLN A 109 3.39 -7.44 -1.41
N SER A 110 3.94 -6.52 -0.61
CA SER A 110 5.31 -6.06 -0.83
C SER A 110 6.32 -7.15 -0.51
N LYS A 111 7.34 -7.25 -1.33
CA LYS A 111 8.54 -8.07 -1.09
C LYS A 111 9.66 -7.24 -0.48
N ARG A 112 9.72 -5.95 -0.87
CA ARG A 112 10.73 -5.01 -0.39
C ARG A 112 10.29 -3.56 -0.63
N VAL A 113 10.88 -2.66 0.14
CA VAL A 113 10.75 -1.22 -0.06
C VAL A 113 12.13 -0.64 -0.34
N GLU A 114 12.24 0.17 -1.40
CA GLU A 114 13.49 0.80 -1.83
C GLU A 114 13.36 2.32 -1.75
N LYS A 115 14.45 3.00 -1.36
CA LYS A 115 14.53 4.46 -1.41
C LYS A 115 15.00 4.89 -2.79
N LYS A 116 14.27 5.80 -3.44
CA LYS A 116 14.63 6.36 -4.74
C LYS A 116 14.63 7.88 -4.68
N GLY A 117 15.80 8.46 -4.39
CA GLY A 117 15.94 9.90 -4.17
C GLY A 117 15.12 10.37 -2.95
N LYS A 118 14.14 11.24 -3.17
CA LYS A 118 13.21 11.73 -2.14
C LYS A 118 11.97 10.84 -1.97
N ASN A 119 11.74 9.91 -2.88
CA ASN A 119 10.58 9.02 -2.92
C ASN A 119 10.99 7.59 -2.54
N PHE A 120 10.01 6.71 -2.49
CA PHE A 120 10.16 5.30 -2.18
C PHE A 120 9.45 4.45 -3.24
N LEU A 121 9.86 3.19 -3.37
CA LEU A 121 9.21 2.18 -4.19
C LEU A 121 8.81 1.01 -3.30
N ALA A 122 7.53 0.67 -3.26
CA ALA A 122 7.07 -0.61 -2.75
C ALA A 122 7.03 -1.60 -3.91
N ILE A 123 7.89 -2.61 -3.88
CA ILE A 123 8.01 -3.62 -4.94
C ILE A 123 7.42 -4.90 -4.41
N GLY A 124 6.47 -5.49 -5.14
CA GLY A 124 5.76 -6.67 -4.69
C GLY A 124 4.80 -7.24 -5.71
N ASP A 125 4.11 -8.30 -5.31
CA ASP A 125 3.14 -9.00 -6.11
C ASP A 125 1.78 -8.29 -6.06
N PHE A 126 1.31 -7.84 -7.21
CA PHE A 126 -0.01 -7.27 -7.41
C PHE A 126 -0.87 -8.28 -8.17
N SER A 127 -1.98 -8.67 -7.58
CA SER A 127 -2.93 -9.65 -8.16
C SER A 127 -4.26 -8.99 -8.42
N MET A 128 -4.74 -9.09 -9.64
CA MET A 128 -6.04 -8.59 -10.08
C MET A 128 -6.60 -9.52 -11.15
N HIS A 129 -7.90 -9.83 -11.08
CA HIS A 129 -8.59 -10.64 -12.09
C HIS A 129 -7.89 -11.98 -12.37
N GLY A 130 -7.33 -12.65 -11.33
CA GLY A 130 -6.63 -13.92 -11.41
C GLY A 130 -5.21 -13.87 -11.98
N VAL A 131 -4.68 -12.69 -12.32
CA VAL A 131 -3.32 -12.50 -12.84
C VAL A 131 -2.47 -11.81 -11.78
N THR A 132 -1.30 -12.37 -11.48
CA THR A 132 -0.31 -11.79 -10.56
C THR A 132 0.92 -11.32 -11.33
N LYS A 133 1.34 -10.09 -11.06
CA LYS A 133 2.58 -9.51 -11.61
C LYS A 133 3.35 -8.79 -10.50
N GLU A 134 4.67 -8.86 -10.55
CA GLU A 134 5.49 -7.97 -9.71
C GLU A 134 5.44 -6.55 -10.29
N ILE A 135 5.04 -5.60 -9.45
CA ILE A 135 5.03 -4.18 -9.79
C ILE A 135 5.81 -3.36 -8.77
N ALA A 136 6.21 -2.16 -9.17
CA ALA A 136 6.81 -1.17 -8.31
C ALA A 136 5.85 0.01 -8.15
N ILE A 137 5.35 0.25 -6.94
CA ILE A 137 4.47 1.35 -6.59
C ILE A 137 5.31 2.49 -6.05
N PRO A 138 5.48 3.61 -6.80
CA PRO A 138 6.15 4.79 -6.28
C PRO A 138 5.26 5.49 -5.25
N PHE A 139 5.82 5.83 -4.10
CA PHE A 139 5.07 6.51 -3.05
C PHE A 139 5.91 7.56 -2.31
N THR A 140 5.21 8.47 -1.64
CA THR A 140 5.78 9.46 -0.75
C THR A 140 5.09 9.42 0.62
N VAL A 141 5.83 9.75 1.67
CA VAL A 141 5.26 10.05 2.99
C VAL A 141 4.84 11.53 2.99
N THR A 142 3.54 11.79 3.13
CA THR A 142 2.99 13.15 3.05
C THR A 142 3.10 13.91 4.36
N GLY A 143 3.15 13.19 5.49
CA GLY A 143 3.32 13.78 6.82
C GLY A 143 3.06 12.78 7.93
N LYS A 144 3.35 13.26 9.17
CA LYS A 144 3.08 12.53 10.42
C LYS A 144 2.40 13.46 11.39
N PHE A 145 1.48 12.92 12.18
CA PHE A 145 0.77 13.63 13.22
C PHE A 145 0.63 12.72 14.45
N VAL A 146 0.96 13.25 15.62
CA VAL A 146 0.74 12.58 16.91
C VAL A 146 -0.44 13.26 17.59
N ASN A 147 -1.50 12.52 17.86
CA ASN A 147 -2.66 13.04 18.55
C ASN A 147 -2.27 13.34 20.02
N PRO A 148 -2.41 14.59 20.50
CA PRO A 148 -2.01 14.98 21.84
C PRO A 148 -2.81 14.30 22.95
N ASP A 149 -4.07 13.93 22.66
CA ASP A 149 -4.97 13.38 23.66
C ASP A 149 -4.71 11.90 23.95
N ASN A 150 -4.35 11.13 22.92
CA ASN A 150 -4.21 9.67 23.04
C ASN A 150 -2.86 9.13 22.51
N GLN A 151 -1.93 10.01 22.12
CA GLN A 151 -0.60 9.66 21.62
C GLN A 151 -0.61 8.73 20.39
N GLN A 152 -1.75 8.56 19.72
CA GLN A 152 -1.85 7.79 18.50
C GLN A 152 -1.11 8.49 17.36
N MET A 153 -0.21 7.77 16.71
CA MET A 153 0.50 8.30 15.55
C MET A 153 -0.28 8.03 14.27
N SER A 154 -0.47 9.06 13.47
CA SER A 154 -1.00 8.99 12.11
C SER A 154 0.11 9.30 11.11
N THR A 155 0.15 8.55 10.01
CA THR A 155 1.10 8.79 8.92
C THR A 155 0.35 8.76 7.59
N GLY A 156 0.56 9.77 6.77
CA GLY A 156 -0.03 9.88 5.44
C GLY A 156 0.92 9.39 4.35
N PHE A 157 0.37 8.70 3.36
CA PHE A 157 1.06 8.23 2.16
C PHE A 157 0.30 8.64 0.91
N SER A 158 1.04 8.97 -0.16
CA SER A 158 0.47 9.21 -1.48
C SER A 158 1.23 8.40 -2.52
N ALA A 159 0.50 7.77 -3.44
CA ALA A 159 1.05 7.03 -4.55
C ALA A 159 0.23 7.25 -5.82
N ASN A 160 0.92 7.33 -6.96
CA ASN A 160 0.30 7.40 -8.28
C ASN A 160 1.04 6.44 -9.19
N LEU A 161 0.30 5.60 -9.90
CA LEU A 161 0.86 4.70 -10.89
C LEU A 161 -0.14 4.46 -12.02
N THR A 162 0.35 3.97 -13.15
CA THR A 162 -0.49 3.58 -14.28
C THR A 162 -0.28 2.11 -14.58
N ILE A 163 -1.38 1.37 -14.76
CA ILE A 163 -1.38 -0.02 -15.19
C ILE A 163 -2.13 -0.16 -16.51
N ASN A 164 -1.79 -1.19 -17.28
CA ASN A 164 -2.60 -1.59 -18.41
C ASN A 164 -3.59 -2.68 -17.97
N ARG A 165 -4.91 -2.40 -18.04
CA ARG A 165 -5.95 -3.34 -17.64
C ARG A 165 -5.90 -4.67 -18.39
N ARG A 166 -5.42 -4.65 -19.66
CA ARG A 166 -5.30 -5.86 -20.49
C ARG A 166 -4.24 -6.81 -19.99
N ASP A 167 -3.23 -6.30 -19.29
CA ASP A 167 -2.20 -7.10 -18.67
C ASP A 167 -2.74 -8.03 -17.59
N TYR A 168 -3.97 -7.78 -17.14
CA TYR A 168 -4.71 -8.56 -16.14
C TYR A 168 -5.97 -9.22 -16.73
N GLY A 169 -6.05 -9.33 -18.04
CA GLY A 169 -7.16 -10.04 -18.70
C GLY A 169 -8.47 -9.27 -18.81
N ILE A 170 -8.52 -8.00 -18.40
CA ILE A 170 -9.71 -7.15 -18.54
C ILE A 170 -9.73 -6.57 -19.95
N ASN A 171 -10.35 -7.30 -20.87
CA ASN A 171 -10.22 -7.07 -22.33
C ASN A 171 -11.47 -6.50 -23.00
N TRP A 172 -12.52 -6.17 -22.24
CA TRP A 172 -13.75 -5.68 -22.81
C TRP A 172 -13.55 -4.52 -23.78
N LYS A 173 -14.25 -4.55 -24.90
CA LYS A 173 -14.30 -3.51 -25.94
C LYS A 173 -15.73 -3.22 -26.30
N ASN A 174 -16.07 -1.96 -26.50
CA ASN A 174 -17.37 -1.59 -27.04
C ASN A 174 -17.48 -2.09 -28.50
N PRO A 175 -18.52 -2.86 -28.86
CA PRO A 175 -18.64 -3.41 -30.22
C PRO A 175 -18.93 -2.36 -31.29
N LYS A 176 -19.43 -1.17 -30.90
CA LYS A 176 -19.85 -0.12 -31.83
C LYS A 176 -18.91 1.09 -31.85
N VAL A 177 -18.20 1.33 -30.74
CA VAL A 177 -17.36 2.50 -30.59
C VAL A 177 -15.93 2.06 -30.30
N PRO A 178 -15.01 2.14 -31.28
CA PRO A 178 -13.60 1.86 -31.05
C PRO A 178 -13.03 2.77 -29.95
N ASN A 179 -12.10 2.25 -29.15
CA ASN A 179 -11.41 2.99 -28.06
C ASN A 179 -12.37 3.66 -27.05
N PHE A 180 -13.57 3.05 -26.88
CA PHE A 180 -14.55 3.58 -25.93
C PHE A 180 -14.00 3.60 -24.49
N VAL A 181 -13.23 2.59 -24.08
CA VAL A 181 -12.53 2.52 -22.79
C VAL A 181 -11.05 2.34 -23.08
N GLY A 182 -10.23 3.24 -22.56
CA GLY A 182 -8.78 3.17 -22.66
C GLY A 182 -8.19 1.97 -21.93
N ASP A 183 -6.99 1.59 -22.32
CA ASP A 183 -6.29 0.44 -21.73
C ASP A 183 -5.46 0.83 -20.50
N LEU A 184 -4.98 2.06 -20.45
CA LEU A 184 -4.18 2.59 -19.35
C LEU A 184 -5.09 3.17 -18.26
N VAL A 185 -4.97 2.63 -17.07
CA VAL A 185 -5.72 3.06 -15.88
C VAL A 185 -4.76 3.73 -14.92
N SER A 186 -4.99 4.99 -14.62
CA SER A 186 -4.28 5.72 -13.58
C SER A 186 -4.86 5.35 -12.22
N ILE A 187 -4.00 4.92 -11.28
CA ILE A 187 -4.36 4.60 -9.90
C ILE A 187 -3.83 5.73 -9.02
N GLU A 188 -4.66 6.23 -8.13
CA GLU A 188 -4.37 7.31 -7.20
C GLU A 188 -4.69 6.85 -5.77
N LEU A 189 -3.65 6.78 -4.94
CA LEU A 189 -3.75 6.37 -3.56
C LEU A 189 -3.44 7.55 -2.63
N ALA A 190 -4.35 7.82 -1.70
CA ALA A 190 -4.13 8.71 -0.58
C ALA A 190 -4.50 7.93 0.68
N ILE A 191 -3.51 7.49 1.43
CA ILE A 191 -3.70 6.53 2.52
C ILE A 191 -3.25 7.16 3.84
N LEU A 192 -4.17 7.23 4.79
CA LEU A 192 -3.90 7.54 6.19
C LEU A 192 -3.82 6.24 6.98
N VAL A 193 -2.69 5.98 7.61
CA VAL A 193 -2.55 4.85 8.53
C VAL A 193 -2.37 5.35 9.97
N ARG A 194 -2.83 4.53 10.93
CA ARG A 194 -2.72 4.83 12.36
C ARG A 194 -2.08 3.67 13.10
N THR A 195 -1.26 3.99 14.12
CA THR A 195 -0.85 2.99 15.10
C THR A 195 -2.06 2.54 15.92
N PRO A 196 -2.05 1.33 16.51
CA PRO A 196 -2.96 1.01 17.60
C PRO A 196 -2.87 2.08 18.69
N ALA A 197 -4.00 2.35 19.35
CA ALA A 197 -3.97 3.24 20.51
C ALA A 197 -3.04 2.66 21.59
N PRO A 198 -2.21 3.48 22.27
CA PRO A 198 -1.44 3.03 23.40
C PRO A 198 -2.40 2.43 24.45
N LYS A 199 -1.97 1.31 25.07
CA LYS A 199 -2.73 0.67 26.18
C LYS A 199 -2.56 1.48 27.45
#